data_925d3b56ca6b08d381f6347fb8178424
#
_entry.id   925d3b56ca6b08d381f6347fb8178424
#
_cell.length_a   1.000
_cell.length_b   1.000
_cell.length_c   1.000
_cell.angle_alpha   90.00
_cell.angle_beta   90.00
_cell.angle_gamma   90.00
#
_symmetry.space_group_name_H-M   'P 1'
#
loop_
_entity.id
_entity.type
_entity.pdbx_description
1 polymer ?
#
loop_
_entity_poly.entity_id
_entity_poly.type
_entity_poly.pdbx_seq_one_letter_code
_entity_poly.pdbx_strand_id
1 'polypeptide(L)'
;MWTPQTLFESDSYDDLITGKIPALIVPEILSKTECSSLCNRITNNQTTNGNPRRFGTSLSSHIYEKSKYFSNAQRSNDSLKKLFAENISPLIAMRNVISKKFQKQLTTAIENGMSYSEAVIRIHDNDDSVHLHRDNSNFEMSDYNVSHLKNQLSAILYLQSPEQGGELTIYHKLWNKKDECMREPNFGYSSALIEDVHKTKILPTEGNMVLLNPKFYHQIESVSGTRSRISIGFFFGELSKNYLCSWS
;
A
#
# COMPACT_ATOMS: atom_id res chain seq x y z
N MET A 1 -4.17 -21.82 11.53
CA MET A 1 -2.91 -21.30 10.94
C MET A 1 -3.18 -19.85 10.52
N TRP A 2 -2.24 -18.94 10.77
CA TRP A 2 -2.39 -17.52 10.38
C TRP A 2 -1.95 -17.34 8.92
N THR A 3 -2.89 -17.52 7.99
CA THR A 3 -2.65 -17.58 6.54
C THR A 3 -3.52 -16.56 5.82
N PRO A 4 -3.04 -15.99 4.69
CA PRO A 4 -3.86 -15.14 3.84
C PRO A 4 -5.09 -15.89 3.35
N GLN A 5 -6.19 -15.16 3.23
CA GLN A 5 -7.43 -15.69 2.65
C GLN A 5 -7.66 -15.10 1.27
N THR A 6 -8.28 -15.89 0.40
CA THR A 6 -8.76 -15.40 -0.89
C THR A 6 -10.15 -14.79 -0.72
N LEU A 7 -10.42 -13.69 -1.38
CA LEU A 7 -11.61 -12.85 -1.18
C LEU A 7 -12.94 -13.59 -1.35
N PHE A 8 -12.94 -14.75 -1.96
CA PHE A 8 -14.17 -15.53 -2.21
C PHE A 8 -14.64 -16.31 -0.98
N GLU A 9 -13.84 -16.41 0.08
CA GLU A 9 -14.05 -17.41 1.15
C GLU A 9 -14.77 -16.92 2.41
N SER A 10 -14.92 -15.62 2.69
CA SER A 10 -15.69 -15.16 3.86
C SER A 10 -15.84 -13.64 4.03
N ASP A 11 -16.61 -13.23 5.05
CA ASP A 11 -16.79 -11.85 5.53
C ASP A 11 -15.56 -11.37 6.32
N SER A 12 -14.47 -11.14 5.63
CA SER A 12 -13.14 -11.03 6.21
C SER A 12 -12.67 -9.60 6.51
N TYR A 13 -13.55 -8.57 6.47
CA TYR A 13 -13.17 -7.20 6.85
C TYR A 13 -12.78 -7.12 8.33
N ASP A 14 -13.64 -7.63 9.22
CA ASP A 14 -13.38 -7.64 10.66
C ASP A 14 -12.20 -8.54 11.01
N ASP A 15 -12.05 -9.68 10.33
CA ASP A 15 -10.92 -10.59 10.51
C ASP A 15 -9.58 -9.94 10.12
N LEU A 16 -9.59 -9.09 9.07
CA LEU A 16 -8.42 -8.33 8.65
C LEU A 16 -8.09 -7.20 9.64
N ILE A 17 -9.08 -6.46 10.09
CA ILE A 17 -8.90 -5.37 11.07
C ILE A 17 -8.39 -5.90 12.39
N THR A 18 -8.97 -6.98 12.88
CA THR A 18 -8.59 -7.59 14.16
C THR A 18 -7.30 -8.38 14.09
N GLY A 19 -6.79 -8.62 12.87
CA GLY A 19 -5.55 -9.39 12.65
C GLY A 19 -5.73 -10.89 12.83
N LYS A 20 -6.93 -11.40 12.79
CA LYS A 20 -7.22 -12.83 12.78
C LYS A 20 -6.65 -13.49 11.53
N ILE A 21 -6.59 -12.75 10.43
CA ILE A 21 -5.90 -13.11 9.19
C ILE A 21 -4.84 -12.06 8.85
N PRO A 22 -3.69 -12.44 8.22
CA PRO A 22 -2.64 -11.51 7.85
C PRO A 22 -3.03 -10.60 6.68
N ALA A 23 -3.75 -11.14 5.71
CA ALA A 23 -4.12 -10.44 4.48
C ALA A 23 -5.31 -11.11 3.77
N LEU A 24 -5.94 -10.31 2.90
CA LEU A 24 -6.88 -10.77 1.88
C LEU A 24 -6.23 -10.64 0.50
N ILE A 25 -6.28 -11.70 -0.28
CA ILE A 25 -5.82 -11.71 -1.67
C ILE A 25 -7.04 -11.64 -2.57
N VAL A 26 -7.09 -10.63 -3.42
CA VAL A 26 -8.11 -10.47 -4.47
C VAL A 26 -7.44 -10.80 -5.79
N PRO A 27 -7.71 -11.96 -6.38
CA PRO A 27 -7.09 -12.35 -7.62
C PRO A 27 -7.66 -11.56 -8.81
N GLU A 28 -6.83 -11.41 -9.84
CA GLU A 28 -7.22 -10.96 -11.18
C GLU A 28 -8.01 -9.65 -11.23
N ILE A 29 -7.59 -8.64 -10.43
CA ILE A 29 -8.12 -7.27 -10.53
C ILE A 29 -7.87 -6.69 -11.93
N LEU A 30 -6.72 -7.03 -12.50
CA LEU A 30 -6.34 -6.72 -13.87
C LEU A 30 -5.84 -7.99 -14.57
N SER A 31 -6.10 -8.08 -15.86
CA SER A 31 -5.49 -9.09 -16.72
C SER A 31 -3.99 -8.83 -16.90
N LYS A 32 -3.23 -9.85 -17.29
CA LYS A 32 -1.80 -9.72 -17.61
C LYS A 32 -1.55 -8.71 -18.74
N THR A 33 -2.45 -8.63 -19.73
CA THR A 33 -2.35 -7.67 -20.83
C THR A 33 -2.49 -6.24 -20.34
N GLU A 34 -3.45 -5.97 -19.45
CA GLU A 34 -3.63 -4.65 -18.83
C GLU A 34 -2.44 -4.27 -17.96
N CYS A 35 -1.92 -5.21 -17.16
CA CYS A 35 -0.73 -5.02 -16.36
C CYS A 35 0.48 -4.65 -17.23
N SER A 36 0.74 -5.40 -18.30
CA SER A 36 1.85 -5.14 -19.22
C SER A 36 1.72 -3.78 -19.90
N SER A 37 0.53 -3.40 -20.34
CA SER A 37 0.26 -2.08 -20.93
C SER A 37 0.55 -0.94 -19.94
N LEU A 38 0.12 -1.09 -18.69
CA LEU A 38 0.38 -0.12 -17.62
C LEU A 38 1.88 -0.02 -17.30
N CYS A 39 2.57 -1.15 -17.17
CA CYS A 39 4.01 -1.18 -16.90
C CYS A 39 4.82 -0.45 -17.98
N ASN A 40 4.52 -0.68 -19.26
CA ASN A 40 5.18 0.01 -20.37
C ASN A 40 4.99 1.53 -20.27
N ARG A 41 3.82 2.00 -19.87
CA ARG A 41 3.56 3.44 -19.69
C ARG A 41 4.27 4.00 -18.46
N ILE A 42 4.28 3.26 -17.36
CA ILE A 42 4.96 3.66 -16.13
C ILE A 42 6.46 3.82 -16.37
N THR A 43 7.10 2.84 -17.05
CA THR A 43 8.55 2.86 -17.31
C THR A 43 8.98 3.96 -18.27
N ASN A 44 8.09 4.38 -19.18
CA ASN A 44 8.34 5.48 -20.12
C ASN A 44 8.10 6.87 -19.50
N ASN A 45 7.59 6.97 -18.28
CA ASN A 45 7.37 8.22 -17.58
C ASN A 45 8.49 8.50 -16.56
N GLN A 46 8.66 9.77 -16.20
CA GLN A 46 9.64 10.17 -15.19
C GLN A 46 9.21 9.67 -13.81
N THR A 47 10.07 8.87 -13.20
CA THR A 47 9.96 8.46 -11.80
C THR A 47 10.96 9.27 -10.95
N THR A 48 10.72 9.35 -9.65
CA THR A 48 11.72 9.92 -8.74
C THR A 48 12.95 9.01 -8.68
N ASN A 49 14.13 9.60 -8.57
CA ASN A 49 15.32 8.87 -8.19
C ASN A 49 15.17 8.42 -6.73
N GLY A 50 15.44 7.16 -6.46
CA GLY A 50 15.33 6.60 -5.11
C GLY A 50 15.30 5.09 -5.14
N ASN A 51 15.40 4.48 -3.98
CA ASN A 51 15.37 3.06 -3.80
C ASN A 51 14.27 2.73 -2.77
N PRO A 52 13.10 2.23 -3.21
CA PRO A 52 12.67 2.00 -4.60
C PRO A 52 12.33 3.29 -5.35
N ARG A 53 12.38 3.25 -6.69
CA ARG A 53 11.87 4.34 -7.54
C ARG A 53 10.36 4.52 -7.35
N ARG A 54 9.87 5.76 -7.41
CA ARG A 54 8.45 6.07 -7.16
C ARG A 54 7.85 6.96 -8.23
N PHE A 55 6.57 6.76 -8.48
CA PHE A 55 5.73 7.69 -9.22
C PHE A 55 4.53 8.04 -8.32
N GLY A 56 4.38 9.33 -8.02
CA GLY A 56 3.39 9.81 -7.07
C GLY A 56 4.01 10.31 -5.76
N THR A 57 3.17 10.82 -4.89
CA THR A 57 3.56 11.41 -3.60
C THR A 57 2.99 10.60 -2.45
N SER A 58 3.84 10.32 -1.46
CA SER A 58 3.49 9.61 -0.23
C SER A 58 3.41 10.58 0.95
N LEU A 59 2.38 10.43 1.78
CA LEU A 59 2.20 11.22 3.00
C LEU A 59 3.39 11.05 3.95
N SER A 60 3.93 9.84 4.07
CA SER A 60 5.06 9.53 4.94
C SER A 60 6.34 10.32 4.60
N SER A 61 6.46 10.81 3.38
CA SER A 61 7.60 11.66 2.96
C SER A 61 7.42 13.14 3.34
N HIS A 62 6.29 13.51 3.95
CA HIS A 62 5.91 14.91 4.21
C HIS A 62 5.28 15.09 5.59
N ILE A 63 5.67 14.30 6.58
CA ILE A 63 5.07 14.30 7.93
C ILE A 63 5.00 15.72 8.52
N TYR A 64 6.04 16.53 8.32
CA TYR A 64 6.16 17.89 8.85
C TYR A 64 5.98 18.99 7.79
N GLU A 65 5.60 18.64 6.56
CA GLU A 65 5.53 19.58 5.43
C GLU A 65 4.15 19.54 4.74
N LYS A 66 3.09 19.74 5.53
CA LYS A 66 1.70 19.56 5.09
C LYS A 66 1.34 20.35 3.81
N SER A 67 1.71 21.63 3.71
CA SER A 67 1.44 22.44 2.52
C SER A 67 2.15 21.91 1.28
N LYS A 68 3.40 21.43 1.44
CA LYS A 68 4.17 20.82 0.36
C LYS A 68 3.57 19.48 -0.07
N TYR A 69 3.08 18.69 0.91
CA TYR A 69 2.35 17.47 0.60
C TYR A 69 1.17 17.72 -0.32
N PHE A 70 0.26 18.63 0.02
CA PHE A 70 -0.95 18.89 -0.79
C PHE A 70 -0.62 19.46 -2.17
N SER A 71 0.39 20.34 -2.28
CA SER A 71 0.88 20.80 -3.58
C SER A 71 1.42 19.67 -4.45
N ASN A 72 2.16 18.74 -3.84
CA ASN A 72 2.68 17.56 -4.53
C ASN A 72 1.58 16.55 -4.85
N ALA A 73 0.61 16.35 -3.94
CA ALA A 73 -0.53 15.46 -4.12
C ALA A 73 -1.37 15.88 -5.34
N GLN A 74 -1.65 17.17 -5.49
CA GLN A 74 -2.37 17.69 -6.66
C GLN A 74 -1.65 17.34 -7.97
N ARG A 75 -0.35 17.64 -8.07
CA ARG A 75 0.47 17.31 -9.25
C ARG A 75 0.53 15.81 -9.51
N SER A 76 0.66 15.02 -8.44
CA SER A 76 0.67 13.56 -8.48
C SER A 76 -0.64 13.00 -9.05
N ASN A 77 -1.78 13.50 -8.55
CA ASN A 77 -3.10 13.07 -9.01
C ASN A 77 -3.33 13.41 -10.49
N ASP A 78 -2.93 14.61 -10.93
CA ASP A 78 -3.01 15.02 -12.33
C ASP A 78 -2.14 14.12 -13.24
N SER A 79 -0.95 13.73 -12.74
CA SER A 79 -0.04 12.83 -13.45
C SER A 79 -0.58 11.40 -13.52
N LEU A 80 -1.14 10.87 -12.43
CA LEU A 80 -1.80 9.56 -12.41
C LEU A 80 -3.01 9.53 -13.34
N LYS A 81 -3.81 10.60 -13.35
CA LYS A 81 -4.96 10.73 -14.26
C LYS A 81 -4.52 10.67 -15.73
N LYS A 82 -3.44 11.37 -16.10
CA LYS A 82 -2.87 11.32 -17.45
C LYS A 82 -2.33 9.92 -17.77
N LEU A 83 -1.63 9.30 -16.82
CA LEU A 83 -1.06 7.96 -16.99
C LEU A 83 -2.14 6.90 -17.26
N PHE A 84 -3.34 7.04 -16.67
CA PHE A 84 -4.44 6.08 -16.81
C PHE A 84 -5.53 6.48 -17.80
N ALA A 85 -5.40 7.63 -18.50
CA ALA A 85 -6.47 8.19 -19.34
C ALA A 85 -6.94 7.28 -20.48
N GLU A 86 -6.05 6.44 -21.03
CA GLU A 86 -6.32 5.61 -22.21
C GLU A 86 -6.73 4.16 -21.89
N ASN A 87 -6.79 3.78 -20.61
CA ASN A 87 -7.09 2.42 -20.20
C ASN A 87 -7.98 2.40 -18.95
N ILE A 88 -8.37 1.19 -18.54
CA ILE A 88 -9.02 0.97 -17.25
C ILE A 88 -8.07 1.48 -16.15
N SER A 89 -8.53 2.45 -15.40
CA SER A 89 -7.77 2.95 -14.25
C SER A 89 -7.66 1.86 -13.20
N PRO A 90 -6.45 1.41 -12.83
CA PRO A 90 -6.25 0.42 -11.77
C PRO A 90 -6.84 0.91 -10.45
N LEU A 91 -6.83 2.21 -10.20
CA LEU A 91 -7.41 2.79 -8.98
C LEU A 91 -8.93 2.65 -8.91
N ILE A 92 -9.62 2.81 -10.06
CA ILE A 92 -11.07 2.58 -10.13
C ILE A 92 -11.37 1.10 -9.88
N ALA A 93 -10.63 0.19 -10.49
CA ALA A 93 -10.81 -1.26 -10.30
C ALA A 93 -10.61 -1.64 -8.82
N MET A 94 -9.52 -1.21 -8.19
CA MET A 94 -9.23 -1.45 -6.77
C MET A 94 -10.35 -0.90 -5.87
N ARG A 95 -10.76 0.36 -6.06
CA ARG A 95 -11.80 1.02 -5.25
C ARG A 95 -13.15 0.34 -5.39
N ASN A 96 -13.54 -0.06 -6.59
CA ASN A 96 -14.80 -0.75 -6.85
C ASN A 96 -14.87 -2.09 -6.11
N VAL A 97 -13.79 -2.87 -6.13
CA VAL A 97 -13.71 -4.14 -5.41
C VAL A 97 -13.79 -3.93 -3.91
N ILE A 98 -13.03 -2.98 -3.35
CA ILE A 98 -13.06 -2.66 -1.92
C ILE A 98 -14.46 -2.19 -1.51
N SER A 99 -15.06 -1.26 -2.26
CA SER A 99 -16.39 -0.74 -1.98
C SER A 99 -17.45 -1.85 -2.02
N LYS A 100 -17.40 -2.71 -3.03
CA LYS A 100 -18.33 -3.85 -3.16
C LYS A 100 -18.16 -4.85 -2.03
N LYS A 101 -16.90 -5.22 -1.70
CA LYS A 101 -16.63 -6.23 -0.68
C LYS A 101 -17.04 -5.76 0.70
N PHE A 102 -16.70 -4.54 1.06
CA PHE A 102 -16.99 -4.02 2.40
C PHE A 102 -18.34 -3.31 2.51
N GLN A 103 -19.11 -3.25 1.41
CA GLN A 103 -20.40 -2.56 1.35
C GLN A 103 -20.31 -1.10 1.85
N LYS A 104 -19.19 -0.43 1.53
CA LYS A 104 -18.90 0.95 1.92
C LYS A 104 -18.41 1.74 0.71
N GLN A 105 -18.81 3.00 0.61
CA GLN A 105 -18.32 3.88 -0.44
C GLN A 105 -16.87 4.31 -0.14
N LEU A 106 -15.94 4.07 -1.06
CA LEU A 106 -14.55 4.48 -0.95
C LEU A 106 -14.26 5.68 -1.86
N THR A 107 -13.84 6.79 -1.24
CA THR A 107 -13.46 8.03 -1.94
C THR A 107 -12.05 8.47 -1.52
N THR A 108 -11.42 9.34 -2.31
CA THR A 108 -10.17 9.98 -1.88
C THR A 108 -10.44 10.93 -0.71
N ALA A 109 -9.59 10.91 0.31
CA ALA A 109 -9.67 11.83 1.43
C ALA A 109 -9.47 13.29 0.97
N ILE A 110 -10.22 14.21 1.60
CA ILE A 110 -10.15 15.66 1.35
C ILE A 110 -9.96 16.37 2.68
N GLU A 111 -9.08 17.35 2.70
CA GLU A 111 -8.86 18.22 3.86
C GLU A 111 -8.78 19.68 3.41
N ASN A 112 -9.64 20.54 3.98
CA ASN A 112 -9.73 21.95 3.64
C ASN A 112 -9.85 22.22 2.12
N GLY A 113 -10.63 21.39 1.41
CA GLY A 113 -10.82 21.46 -0.04
C GLY A 113 -9.67 20.87 -0.88
N MET A 114 -8.60 20.39 -0.26
CA MET A 114 -7.45 19.78 -0.94
C MET A 114 -7.55 18.25 -0.91
N SER A 115 -7.39 17.61 -2.06
CA SER A 115 -7.37 16.14 -2.15
C SER A 115 -6.03 15.58 -1.73
N TYR A 116 -6.05 14.50 -0.97
CA TYR A 116 -4.87 13.69 -0.72
C TYR A 116 -4.37 13.02 -2.02
N SER A 117 -3.12 12.56 -2.01
CA SER A 117 -2.59 11.73 -3.10
C SER A 117 -3.38 10.44 -3.22
N GLU A 118 -3.78 10.09 -4.45
CA GLU A 118 -4.65 8.95 -4.71
C GLU A 118 -3.94 7.61 -4.57
N ALA A 119 -2.65 7.56 -4.93
CA ALA A 119 -1.80 6.37 -4.83
C ALA A 119 -0.33 6.69 -5.07
N VAL A 120 0.52 5.74 -4.73
CA VAL A 120 1.94 5.70 -5.14
C VAL A 120 2.21 4.43 -5.91
N ILE A 121 2.87 4.56 -7.07
CA ILE A 121 3.49 3.44 -7.79
C ILE A 121 4.92 3.30 -7.26
N ARG A 122 5.31 2.06 -6.95
CA ARG A 122 6.67 1.71 -6.50
C ARG A 122 7.29 0.72 -7.47
N ILE A 123 8.52 1.00 -7.87
CA ILE A 123 9.31 0.16 -8.76
C ILE A 123 10.54 -0.28 -7.96
N HIS A 124 10.62 -1.56 -7.67
CA HIS A 124 11.77 -2.17 -7.01
C HIS A 124 12.61 -2.87 -8.08
N ASP A 125 13.81 -2.39 -8.26
CA ASP A 125 14.79 -2.97 -9.16
C ASP A 125 15.64 -4.03 -8.43
N ASN A 126 16.65 -4.59 -9.09
CA ASN A 126 17.54 -5.57 -8.46
C ASN A 126 18.14 -5.03 -7.15
N ASP A 127 18.19 -5.86 -6.13
CA ASP A 127 18.65 -5.56 -4.75
C ASP A 127 17.76 -4.61 -3.95
N ASP A 128 16.69 -4.04 -4.55
CA ASP A 128 15.74 -3.22 -3.81
C ASP A 128 14.91 -4.05 -2.83
N SER A 129 14.74 -3.51 -1.65
CA SER A 129 13.92 -4.07 -0.58
C SER A 129 13.22 -2.96 0.21
N VAL A 130 12.33 -3.32 1.12
CA VAL A 130 11.82 -2.39 2.15
C VAL A 130 12.02 -3.05 3.51
N HIS A 131 12.80 -2.39 4.36
CA HIS A 131 13.11 -2.87 5.70
C HIS A 131 11.86 -3.09 6.54
N LEU A 132 12.01 -3.85 7.62
CA LEU A 132 10.97 -4.09 8.61
C LEU A 132 10.34 -2.77 9.07
N HIS A 133 9.04 -2.60 8.84
CA HIS A 133 8.32 -1.39 9.22
C HIS A 133 6.85 -1.71 9.54
N ARG A 134 6.15 -0.71 9.93
CA ARG A 134 4.69 -0.66 10.03
C ARG A 134 4.20 0.70 9.58
N ASP A 135 2.94 0.83 9.19
CA ASP A 135 2.33 2.11 8.87
C ASP A 135 1.16 2.40 9.81
N ASN A 136 1.20 3.53 10.47
CA ASN A 136 0.18 3.93 11.43
C ASN A 136 -0.07 5.45 11.38
N SER A 137 -0.96 5.87 10.51
CA SER A 137 -1.28 7.29 10.33
C SER A 137 -1.85 7.92 11.62
N ASN A 138 -2.56 7.16 12.44
CA ASN A 138 -3.05 7.65 13.73
C ASN A 138 -1.93 8.09 14.68
N PHE A 139 -0.75 7.47 14.57
CA PHE A 139 0.39 7.78 15.42
C PHE A 139 1.36 8.78 14.78
N GLU A 140 1.60 8.65 13.47
CA GLU A 140 2.66 9.40 12.79
C GLU A 140 2.19 10.68 12.11
N MET A 141 0.89 10.78 11.78
CA MET A 141 0.34 11.84 10.92
C MET A 141 -0.62 12.74 11.70
N SER A 142 -0.28 13.11 12.95
CA SER A 142 -1.15 13.86 13.87
C SER A 142 -1.73 15.14 13.27
N ASP A 143 -0.99 15.81 12.38
CA ASP A 143 -1.40 17.08 11.76
C ASP A 143 -2.36 16.90 10.57
N TYR A 144 -2.61 15.66 10.15
CA TYR A 144 -3.46 15.35 9.00
C TYR A 144 -4.80 14.73 9.43
N ASN A 145 -5.89 15.10 8.77
CA ASN A 145 -7.23 14.58 9.13
C ASN A 145 -7.34 13.05 9.00
N VAL A 146 -6.55 12.42 8.13
CA VAL A 146 -6.53 10.96 7.98
C VAL A 146 -6.03 10.23 9.24
N SER A 147 -5.34 10.93 10.15
CA SER A 147 -4.95 10.38 11.45
C SER A 147 -6.15 10.05 12.36
N HIS A 148 -7.31 10.63 12.11
CA HIS A 148 -8.53 10.38 12.87
C HIS A 148 -9.39 9.25 12.30
N LEU A 149 -9.04 8.72 11.12
CA LEU A 149 -9.76 7.61 10.51
C LEU A 149 -9.53 6.32 11.31
N LYS A 150 -10.59 5.53 11.44
CA LYS A 150 -10.50 4.23 12.11
C LYS A 150 -10.09 3.13 11.12
N ASN A 151 -9.58 2.03 11.66
CA ASN A 151 -9.37 0.80 10.91
C ASN A 151 -8.56 1.00 9.62
N GLN A 152 -7.40 1.67 9.75
CA GLN A 152 -6.48 1.83 8.61
C GLN A 152 -6.08 0.48 8.04
N LEU A 153 -6.28 0.34 6.73
CA LEU A 153 -5.84 -0.78 5.91
C LEU A 153 -4.97 -0.29 4.75
N SER A 154 -4.19 -1.17 4.17
CA SER A 154 -3.40 -0.94 2.96
C SER A 154 -3.92 -1.80 1.82
N ALA A 155 -4.00 -1.24 0.61
CA ALA A 155 -4.29 -1.94 -0.63
C ALA A 155 -3.09 -1.84 -1.56
N ILE A 156 -2.60 -2.98 -2.04
CA ILE A 156 -1.43 -3.10 -2.94
C ILE A 156 -1.84 -3.97 -4.12
N LEU A 157 -1.84 -3.40 -5.33
CA LEU A 157 -2.04 -4.13 -6.59
C LEU A 157 -0.68 -4.33 -7.25
N TYR A 158 -0.36 -5.58 -7.58
CA TYR A 158 0.85 -5.92 -8.29
C TYR A 158 0.64 -5.81 -9.81
N LEU A 159 1.42 -4.94 -10.44
CA LEU A 159 1.39 -4.73 -11.89
C LEU A 159 2.45 -5.56 -12.62
N GLN A 160 3.55 -5.87 -11.94
CA GLN A 160 4.62 -6.73 -12.47
C GLN A 160 5.26 -7.52 -11.34
N SER A 161 5.39 -8.83 -11.56
CA SER A 161 6.17 -9.72 -10.70
C SER A 161 7.65 -9.63 -11.06
N PRO A 162 8.59 -9.62 -10.10
CA PRO A 162 10.01 -9.78 -10.37
C PRO A 162 10.33 -11.22 -10.84
N GLU A 163 11.57 -11.46 -11.23
CA GLU A 163 12.04 -12.82 -11.51
C GLU A 163 12.13 -13.65 -10.24
N GLN A 164 12.68 -13.05 -9.17
CA GLN A 164 12.82 -13.67 -7.85
C GLN A 164 12.69 -12.62 -6.75
N GLY A 165 12.27 -13.05 -5.56
CA GLY A 165 12.17 -12.18 -4.39
C GLY A 165 10.96 -11.23 -4.44
N GLY A 166 11.06 -10.12 -3.72
CA GLY A 166 10.03 -9.09 -3.68
C GLY A 166 8.74 -9.51 -2.96
N GLU A 167 8.75 -10.61 -2.20
CA GLU A 167 7.60 -11.04 -1.39
C GLU A 167 7.27 -10.01 -0.32
N LEU A 168 6.00 -9.86 -0.05
CA LEU A 168 5.51 -9.17 1.14
C LEU A 168 5.52 -10.16 2.31
N THR A 169 6.40 -9.94 3.27
CA THR A 169 6.43 -10.71 4.52
C THR A 169 5.70 -9.93 5.60
N ILE A 170 4.68 -10.54 6.23
CA ILE A 170 3.90 -9.97 7.33
C ILE A 170 4.14 -10.81 8.58
N TYR A 171 4.44 -10.16 9.69
CA TYR A 171 4.71 -10.79 10.98
C TYR A 171 3.50 -10.70 11.89
N HIS A 172 3.15 -11.76 12.60
CA HIS A 172 2.02 -11.80 13.52
C HIS A 172 2.31 -11.03 14.81
N LYS A 173 2.73 -9.78 14.64
CA LYS A 173 3.04 -8.84 15.72
C LYS A 173 2.51 -7.45 15.35
N LEU A 174 1.54 -6.98 16.08
CA LEU A 174 1.08 -5.60 16.04
C LEU A 174 2.12 -4.69 16.70
N TRP A 175 2.29 -3.52 16.13
CA TRP A 175 3.09 -2.47 16.74
C TRP A 175 2.54 -2.06 18.11
N ASN A 176 3.47 -1.82 19.04
CA ASN A 176 3.20 -1.24 20.34
C ASN A 176 4.12 -0.02 20.54
N LYS A 177 3.66 1.00 21.27
CA LYS A 177 4.45 2.20 21.54
C LYS A 177 5.82 1.91 22.18
N LYS A 178 5.93 0.84 22.94
CA LYS A 178 7.20 0.39 23.53
C LYS A 178 8.24 -0.02 22.47
N ASP A 179 7.79 -0.41 21.27
CA ASP A 179 8.68 -0.84 20.20
C ASP A 179 9.46 0.34 19.57
N GLU A 180 9.07 1.60 19.88
CA GLU A 180 9.78 2.80 19.36
C GLU A 180 11.25 2.87 19.79
N CYS A 181 11.61 2.25 20.91
CA CYS A 181 13.03 2.15 21.31
C CYS A 181 13.88 1.26 20.38
N MET A 182 13.23 0.46 19.51
CA MET A 182 13.88 -0.42 18.54
C MET A 182 13.79 0.14 17.10
N ARG A 183 13.43 1.43 16.98
CA ARG A 183 13.38 2.12 15.68
C ARG A 183 14.79 2.37 15.16
N GLU A 184 15.00 2.06 13.87
CA GLU A 184 16.26 2.34 13.20
C GLU A 184 16.37 3.84 12.84
N PRO A 185 17.61 4.42 12.81
CA PRO A 185 17.78 5.86 12.61
C PRO A 185 17.21 6.41 11.31
N ASN A 186 17.29 5.66 10.24
CA ASN A 186 16.85 6.13 8.92
C ASN A 186 15.42 5.72 8.60
N PHE A 187 15.12 4.43 8.71
CA PHE A 187 13.81 3.89 8.40
C PHE A 187 13.65 2.47 8.96
N GLY A 188 12.47 2.19 9.51
CA GLY A 188 12.09 0.85 9.95
C GLY A 188 12.45 0.55 11.40
N TYR A 189 12.53 -0.73 11.70
CA TYR A 189 12.78 -1.26 13.05
C TYR A 189 13.79 -2.41 13.01
N SER A 190 14.47 -2.62 14.13
CA SER A 190 15.38 -3.73 14.32
C SER A 190 14.68 -5.08 14.14
N SER A 191 15.32 -6.01 13.45
CA SER A 191 14.85 -7.39 13.26
C SER A 191 14.69 -8.17 14.57
N ALA A 192 15.34 -7.74 15.66
CA ALA A 192 15.15 -8.33 16.99
C ALA A 192 13.69 -8.27 17.47
N LEU A 193 12.87 -7.34 16.96
CA LEU A 193 11.44 -7.27 17.27
C LEU A 193 10.64 -8.48 16.76
N ILE A 194 11.15 -9.18 15.77
CA ILE A 194 10.41 -10.23 15.06
C ILE A 194 11.12 -11.60 15.12
N GLU A 195 12.16 -11.73 15.98
CA GLU A 195 12.73 -13.03 16.29
C GLU A 195 11.64 -13.96 16.87
N ASP A 196 11.55 -15.18 16.35
CA ASP A 196 10.55 -16.18 16.71
C ASP A 196 9.07 -15.78 16.50
N VAL A 197 8.81 -14.65 15.84
CA VAL A 197 7.44 -14.24 15.51
C VAL A 197 6.96 -14.99 14.26
N HIS A 198 5.79 -15.61 14.37
CA HIS A 198 5.15 -16.25 13.23
C HIS A 198 4.94 -15.26 12.08
N LYS A 199 5.27 -15.68 10.86
CA LYS A 199 5.17 -14.84 9.67
C LYS A 199 4.49 -15.57 8.52
N THR A 200 3.95 -14.79 7.61
CA THR A 200 3.45 -15.27 6.32
C THR A 200 4.12 -14.48 5.20
N LYS A 201 4.34 -15.15 4.05
CA LYS A 201 4.87 -14.54 2.84
C LYS A 201 3.81 -14.54 1.74
N ILE A 202 3.69 -13.43 1.03
CA ILE A 202 2.77 -13.25 -0.08
C ILE A 202 3.58 -12.93 -1.32
N LEU A 203 3.46 -13.77 -2.35
CA LEU A 203 4.10 -13.56 -3.64
C LEU A 203 3.49 -12.35 -4.35
N PRO A 204 4.31 -11.50 -4.99
CA PRO A 204 3.84 -10.37 -5.79
C PRO A 204 3.27 -10.84 -7.13
N THR A 205 2.12 -11.52 -7.11
CA THR A 205 1.47 -12.08 -8.30
C THR A 205 0.81 -10.98 -9.12
N GLU A 206 1.22 -10.86 -10.38
CA GLU A 206 0.73 -9.88 -11.35
C GLU A 206 -0.80 -9.94 -11.51
N GLY A 207 -1.45 -8.78 -11.45
CA GLY A 207 -2.91 -8.63 -11.50
C GLY A 207 -3.62 -8.82 -10.18
N ASN A 208 -2.96 -9.35 -9.15
CA ASN A 208 -3.57 -9.56 -7.84
C ASN A 208 -3.45 -8.32 -6.95
N MET A 209 -4.50 -8.06 -6.18
CA MET A 209 -4.49 -7.06 -5.11
C MET A 209 -4.39 -7.74 -3.75
N VAL A 210 -3.58 -7.18 -2.87
CA VAL A 210 -3.47 -7.59 -1.46
C VAL A 210 -3.98 -6.49 -0.57
N LEU A 211 -4.88 -6.84 0.37
CA LEU A 211 -5.33 -5.97 1.45
C LEU A 211 -4.72 -6.48 2.76
N LEU A 212 -4.16 -5.60 3.56
CA LEU A 212 -3.56 -5.95 4.84
C LEU A 212 -3.80 -4.86 5.90
N ASN A 213 -3.69 -5.26 7.17
CA ASN A 213 -3.61 -4.30 8.27
C ASN A 213 -2.13 -3.86 8.44
N PRO A 214 -1.78 -2.62 8.04
CA PRO A 214 -0.40 -2.17 7.99
C PRO A 214 0.20 -1.87 9.38
N LYS A 215 -0.57 -1.99 10.47
CA LYS A 215 -0.07 -1.90 11.85
C LYS A 215 0.68 -3.15 12.29
N PHE A 216 0.51 -4.28 11.58
CA PHE A 216 1.41 -5.42 11.71
C PHE A 216 2.77 -5.08 11.11
N TYR A 217 3.84 -5.55 11.75
CA TYR A 217 5.17 -5.45 11.17
C TYR A 217 5.23 -6.20 9.85
N HIS A 218 5.80 -5.55 8.85
CA HIS A 218 5.95 -6.14 7.52
C HIS A 218 7.19 -5.58 6.81
N GLN A 219 7.62 -6.29 5.77
CA GLN A 219 8.75 -5.91 4.94
C GLN A 219 8.54 -6.39 3.50
N ILE A 220 9.30 -5.84 2.56
CA ILE A 220 9.43 -6.37 1.21
C ILE A 220 10.81 -7.00 1.10
N GLU A 221 10.84 -8.29 0.77
CA GLU A 221 12.09 -9.01 0.54
C GLU A 221 12.84 -8.43 -0.66
N SER A 222 14.16 -8.63 -0.70
CA SER A 222 14.98 -8.15 -1.80
C SER A 222 14.51 -8.73 -3.13
N VAL A 223 14.48 -7.87 -4.14
CA VAL A 223 14.20 -8.26 -5.53
C VAL A 223 15.49 -8.74 -6.17
N SER A 224 15.43 -9.78 -6.98
CA SER A 224 16.58 -10.30 -7.74
C SER A 224 16.24 -10.56 -9.19
N GLY A 225 17.16 -10.22 -10.07
CA GLY A 225 17.03 -10.39 -11.52
C GLY A 225 16.86 -9.07 -12.26
N THR A 226 16.56 -9.16 -13.54
CA THR A 226 16.47 -8.02 -14.46
C THR A 226 15.07 -7.41 -14.54
N ARG A 227 14.06 -8.14 -14.07
CA ARG A 227 12.66 -7.71 -14.10
C ARG A 227 12.27 -7.09 -12.78
N SER A 228 11.92 -5.80 -12.81
CA SER A 228 11.50 -5.04 -11.62
C SER A 228 10.16 -5.55 -11.08
N ARG A 229 9.99 -5.44 -9.76
CA ARG A 229 8.67 -5.54 -9.12
C ARG A 229 7.97 -4.19 -9.19
N ILE A 230 6.80 -4.13 -9.82
CA ILE A 230 6.01 -2.91 -9.93
C ILE A 230 4.68 -3.09 -9.22
N SER A 231 4.35 -2.16 -8.33
CA SER A 231 3.08 -2.16 -7.60
C SER A 231 2.51 -0.76 -7.48
N ILE A 232 1.18 -0.67 -7.38
CA ILE A 232 0.46 0.55 -7.04
C ILE A 232 -0.29 0.32 -5.74
N GLY A 233 -0.29 1.31 -4.83
CA GLY A 233 -0.93 1.15 -3.55
C GLY A 233 -1.40 2.46 -2.93
N PHE A 234 -2.35 2.32 -2.00
CA PHE A 234 -2.86 3.38 -1.16
C PHE A 234 -3.32 2.82 0.19
N PHE A 235 -3.42 3.69 1.19
CA PHE A 235 -4.09 3.40 2.45
C PHE A 235 -5.55 3.81 2.39
N PHE A 236 -6.38 3.16 3.20
CA PHE A 236 -7.75 3.58 3.42
C PHE A 236 -8.20 3.28 4.84
N GLY A 237 -9.19 4.03 5.31
CA GLY A 237 -9.72 3.86 6.66
C GLY A 237 -11.18 4.31 6.74
N GLU A 238 -11.83 3.99 7.85
CA GLU A 238 -13.24 4.31 8.07
C GLU A 238 -13.42 5.78 8.49
N LEU A 239 -14.16 6.51 7.66
CA LEU A 239 -14.68 7.83 7.99
C LEU A 239 -15.99 7.73 8.79
N SER A 240 -16.86 6.80 8.38
CA SER A 240 -18.13 6.50 9.05
C SER A 240 -18.60 5.08 8.71
N LYS A 241 -19.77 4.68 9.23
CA LYS A 241 -20.33 3.34 9.01
C LYS A 241 -20.38 2.94 7.53
N ASN A 242 -20.70 3.89 6.63
CA ASN A 242 -20.91 3.62 5.20
C ASN A 242 -19.80 4.18 4.29
N TYR A 243 -18.80 4.87 4.84
CA TYR A 243 -17.81 5.58 4.07
C TYR A 243 -16.39 5.23 4.49
N LEU A 244 -15.55 4.97 3.48
CA LEU A 244 -14.12 4.84 3.58
C LEU A 244 -13.45 6.01 2.86
N CYS A 245 -12.31 6.47 3.38
CA CYS A 245 -11.45 7.43 2.70
C CYS A 245 -10.09 6.82 2.41
N SER A 246 -9.54 7.08 1.21
CA SER A 246 -8.21 6.62 0.80
C SER A 246 -7.22 7.79 0.71
N TRP A 247 -5.94 7.48 0.95
CA TRP A 247 -4.80 8.40 0.83
C TRP A 247 -3.50 7.64 0.52
N SER A 248 -2.49 8.40 0.12
CA SER A 248 -1.12 7.86 -0.04
C SER A 248 -0.06 8.83 0.45
#